data_682aa7d0e08750bae79c494b18331165
#
_entry.id   682aa7d0e08750bae79c494b18331165
#
_cell.length_a   1.000
_cell.length_b   1.000
_cell.length_c   1.000
_cell.angle_alpha   90.00
_cell.angle_beta   90.00
_cell.angle_gamma   90.00
#
_symmetry.space_group_name_H-M   'P 1'
#
loop_
_entity.id
_entity.type
_entity.pdbx_description
1 polymer ?
#
loop_
_entity_poly.entity_id
_entity_poly.type
_entity_poly.pdbx_seq_one_letter_code
_entity_poly.pdbx_strand_id
1 'polypeptide(L)' 'MANEARGKELEELKVYTLTEIEPILGVTHRTLLTYIKDGRLKGVKIGGKWKVSGENLRKFINGEG' A
#
# COMPACT_ATOMS: atom_id res chain seq x y z
N MET A 1 15.84 13.61 -19.67
CA MET A 1 15.99 13.79 -18.29
C MET A 1 15.54 12.64 -17.47
N ALA A 2 16.29 12.34 -16.51
CA ALA A 2 16.03 11.17 -15.64
C ALA A 2 14.84 11.36 -14.71
N ASN A 3 14.18 12.49 -14.77
CA ASN A 3 13.18 12.83 -13.76
C ASN A 3 11.94 11.95 -13.81
N GLU A 4 11.54 11.52 -15.00
CA GLU A 4 10.34 10.71 -15.10
C GLU A 4 10.50 9.35 -14.45
N ALA A 5 11.63 8.69 -14.74
CA ALA A 5 11.89 7.39 -14.13
C ALA A 5 12.04 7.52 -12.62
N ARG A 6 12.72 8.58 -12.20
CA ARG A 6 12.93 8.83 -10.78
C ARG A 6 11.61 9.14 -10.09
N GLY A 7 10.70 9.84 -10.79
CA GLY A 7 9.40 10.12 -10.23
C GLY A 7 8.60 8.86 -9.98
N LYS A 8 8.65 7.90 -10.91
CA LYS A 8 7.96 6.63 -10.72
C LYS A 8 8.53 5.86 -9.54
N GLU A 9 9.86 5.86 -9.41
CA GLU A 9 10.49 5.19 -8.29
C GLU A 9 10.04 5.77 -6.97
N LEU A 10 9.97 7.10 -6.89
CA LEU A 10 9.55 7.77 -5.67
C LEU A 10 8.09 7.47 -5.35
N GLU A 11 7.24 7.37 -6.38
CA GLU A 11 5.85 7.03 -6.17
C GLU A 11 5.71 5.61 -5.62
N GLU A 12 6.51 4.69 -6.11
CA GLU A 12 6.46 3.32 -5.62
C GLU A 12 7.01 3.19 -4.21
N LEU A 13 7.92 4.10 -3.84
CA LEU A 13 8.45 4.12 -2.48
C LEU A 13 7.54 4.85 -1.51
N LYS A 14 6.57 5.59 -2.02
CA LYS A 14 5.62 6.27 -1.15
C LYS A 14 4.85 5.25 -0.32
N VAL A 15 4.62 5.59 0.94
CA VAL A 15 3.84 4.73 1.81
C VAL A 15 2.50 5.40 2.11
N TYR A 16 1.47 4.56 2.25
CA TYR A 16 0.11 5.00 2.52
C TYR A 16 -0.34 4.44 3.85
N THR A 17 -1.08 5.25 4.60
CA THR A 17 -1.73 4.75 5.81
C THR A 17 -2.95 3.94 5.41
N LEU A 18 -3.44 3.11 6.33
CA LEU A 18 -4.66 2.35 6.05
C LEU A 18 -5.85 3.27 5.84
N THR A 19 -5.89 4.39 6.56
CA THR A 19 -6.97 5.37 6.39
C THR A 19 -7.00 5.91 4.96
N GLU A 20 -5.82 6.14 4.38
CA GLU A 20 -5.74 6.62 3.00
C GLU A 20 -6.17 5.55 2.00
N ILE A 21 -5.91 4.29 2.32
CA ILE A 21 -6.20 3.19 1.41
C ILE A 21 -7.68 2.83 1.41
N GLU A 22 -8.38 3.05 2.52
CA GLU A 22 -9.79 2.70 2.63
C GLU A 22 -10.62 3.21 1.44
N PRO A 23 -10.59 4.50 1.11
CA PRO A 23 -11.39 4.97 -0.02
C PRO A 23 -10.85 4.49 -1.37
N ILE A 24 -9.56 4.22 -1.45
CA ILE A 24 -8.98 3.75 -2.70
C ILE A 24 -9.52 2.37 -3.06
N LEU A 25 -9.61 1.48 -2.08
CA LEU A 25 -10.08 0.12 -2.30
C LEU A 25 -11.56 -0.05 -1.99
N GLY A 26 -12.17 0.94 -1.34
CA GLY A 26 -13.58 0.84 -0.97
C GLY A 26 -13.85 -0.18 0.11
N VAL A 27 -12.92 -0.34 1.04
CA VAL A 27 -13.05 -1.29 2.14
C VAL A 27 -12.84 -0.59 3.47
N THR A 28 -13.26 -1.25 4.55
CA THR A 28 -13.10 -0.70 5.88
C THR A 28 -11.71 -0.94 6.41
N HIS A 29 -11.35 -0.21 7.45
CA HIS A 29 -10.08 -0.38 8.14
C HIS A 29 -9.91 -1.82 8.62
N ARG A 30 -10.97 -2.38 9.17
CA ARG A 30 -10.96 -3.74 9.69
C ARG A 30 -10.65 -4.75 8.59
N THR A 31 -11.25 -4.55 7.43
CA THR A 31 -11.00 -5.42 6.28
C THR A 31 -9.55 -5.35 5.86
N LEU A 32 -8.96 -4.15 5.86
CA LEU A 32 -7.56 -3.99 5.51
C LEU A 32 -6.65 -4.74 6.49
N LEU A 33 -6.96 -4.67 7.78
CA LEU A 33 -6.19 -5.40 8.78
C LEU A 33 -6.28 -6.91 8.53
N THR A 34 -7.46 -7.39 8.15
CA THR A 34 -7.64 -8.80 7.81
C THR A 34 -6.77 -9.19 6.62
N TYR A 35 -6.74 -8.35 5.58
CA TYR A 35 -5.91 -8.62 4.41
C TYR A 35 -4.44 -8.69 4.78
N ILE A 36 -3.99 -7.82 5.68
CA ILE A 36 -2.61 -7.81 6.12
C ILE A 36 -2.30 -9.08 6.93
N LYS A 37 -3.19 -9.47 7.81
CA LYS A 37 -3.01 -10.68 8.61
C LYS A 37 -2.99 -11.93 7.74
N ASP A 38 -3.81 -11.95 6.70
CA ASP A 38 -3.86 -13.09 5.79
C ASP A 38 -2.69 -13.14 4.82
N GLY A 39 -1.88 -12.10 4.80
CA GLY A 39 -0.77 -12.03 3.87
C GLY A 39 -1.16 -11.62 2.46
N ARG A 40 -2.41 -11.22 2.25
CA ARG A 40 -2.87 -10.78 0.94
C ARG A 40 -2.32 -9.40 0.59
N LEU A 41 -2.25 -8.53 1.59
CA LEU A 41 -1.75 -7.17 1.42
C LEU A 41 -0.53 -7.03 2.30
N LYS A 42 0.62 -6.77 1.69
CA LYS A 42 1.85 -6.64 2.45
C LYS A 42 1.93 -5.25 3.06
N GLY A 43 1.95 -5.21 4.37
CA GLY A 43 2.09 -3.97 5.11
C GLY A 43 3.26 -4.02 6.04
N VAL A 44 3.72 -2.87 6.48
CA VAL A 44 4.78 -2.78 7.47
C VAL A 44 4.32 -1.86 8.58
N LYS A 45 4.74 -2.16 9.80
CA LYS A 45 4.37 -1.35 10.95
C LYS A 45 5.48 -0.34 11.20
N ILE A 46 5.15 0.92 11.06
CA ILE A 46 6.10 2.02 11.22
C ILE A 46 5.52 2.96 12.27
N GLY A 47 6.29 3.18 13.35
CA GLY A 47 5.83 4.07 14.41
C GLY A 47 4.52 3.63 15.05
N GLY A 48 4.30 2.32 15.12
CA GLY A 48 3.09 1.77 15.72
C GLY A 48 1.87 1.76 14.81
N LYS A 49 2.03 2.16 13.56
CA LYS A 49 0.91 2.21 12.61
C LYS A 49 1.24 1.38 11.38
N TRP A 50 0.22 0.72 10.85
CA TRP A 50 0.36 -0.04 9.62
C TRP A 50 0.43 0.88 8.42
N LYS A 51 1.38 0.61 7.54
CA LYS A 51 1.54 1.35 6.29
C LYS A 51 1.78 0.37 5.16
N VAL A 52 1.40 0.77 3.95
CA VAL A 52 1.56 -0.06 2.76
C VAL A 52 2.26 0.77 1.70
N SER A 53 3.33 0.24 1.12
CA SER A 53 4.03 0.95 0.06
C SER A 53 3.17 0.99 -1.19
N GLY A 54 3.40 2.02 -2.02
CA GLY A 54 2.68 2.11 -3.29
C GLY A 54 2.90 0.90 -4.16
N GLU A 55 4.09 0.33 -4.12
CA GLU A 55 4.39 -0.87 -4.88
C GLU A 55 3.53 -2.04 -4.43
N ASN A 56 3.44 -2.27 -3.12
CA ASN A 56 2.65 -3.36 -2.60
C ASN A 56 1.16 -3.14 -2.82
N LEU A 57 0.72 -1.89 -2.73
CA LEU A 57 -0.67 -1.57 -3.01
C LEU A 57 -1.00 -1.86 -4.47
N ARG A 58 -0.12 -1.47 -5.38
CA ARG A 58 -0.30 -1.73 -6.80
C ARG A 58 -0.40 -3.22 -7.07
N LYS A 59 0.49 -4.00 -6.45
CA LYS A 59 0.48 -5.45 -6.64
C LYS A 59 -0.81 -6.06 -6.14
N PHE A 60 -1.30 -5.57 -5.02
CA PHE A 60 -2.56 -6.08 -4.48
C PHE A 60 -3.72 -5.77 -5.42
N ILE A 61 -3.78 -4.54 -5.94
CA ILE A 61 -4.84 -4.14 -6.86
C ILE A 61 -4.79 -4.95 -8.14
N ASN A 62 -3.60 -5.23 -8.64
CA ASN A 62 -3.42 -5.97 -9.89
C ASN A 62 -3.47 -7.48 -9.70
N GLY A 63 -3.64 -7.95 -8.48
CA GLY A 63 -3.69 -9.37 -8.22
C GLY A 63 -2.35 -10.07 -8.33
N GLU A 64 -1.26 -9.33 -8.19
CA GLU A 64 0.09 -9.91 -8.31
C GLU A 64 0.60 -10.46 -6.99
N GLY A 65 -0.16 -10.35 -5.98
CA GLY A 65 0.06 -10.83 -4.65
C GLY A 65 1.29 -11.55 -4.31
#